data_41053cbd4cf423ec87a18d2102be54f2
#
_entry.id   41053cbd4cf423ec87a18d2102be54f2
#
_cell.length_a   1.000
_cell.length_b   1.000
_cell.length_c   1.000
_cell.angle_alpha   90.00
_cell.angle_beta   90.00
_cell.angle_gamma   90.00
#
_symmetry.space_group_name_H-M   'P 1'
#
loop_
_entity.id
_entity.type
_entity.pdbx_description
1 polymer ?
#
loop_
_entity_poly.entity_id
_entity_poly.type
_entity_poly.pdbx_seq_one_letter_code
_entity_poly.pdbx_strand_id
1 'polypeptide(L)'
;MGDLCAEIAKMGKGLGNENRYRILEILMKGPRTVGEVASRVKLPQPVVSQHLTVLKGAGLVDRERKGQEVYYSVNVGYMAKLLKKLADDVNKPKKH
;
A
#
# COMPACT_ATOMS: atom_id res chain seq x y z
N MET A 1 -6.25 -2.49 -22.52
CA MET A 1 -6.00 -1.33 -21.65
C MET A 1 -6.88 -1.31 -20.41
N GLY A 2 -8.06 -1.92 -20.45
CA GLY A 2 -8.97 -1.91 -19.32
C GLY A 2 -8.36 -2.46 -18.03
N ASP A 3 -7.68 -3.60 -18.12
CA ASP A 3 -7.07 -4.21 -16.94
C ASP A 3 -5.97 -3.33 -16.36
N LEU A 4 -5.15 -2.75 -17.24
CA LEU A 4 -4.08 -1.87 -16.83
C LEU A 4 -4.65 -0.61 -16.13
N CYS A 5 -5.68 -0.02 -16.73
CA CYS A 5 -6.32 1.15 -16.15
C CYS A 5 -6.94 0.83 -14.79
N ALA A 6 -7.58 -0.33 -14.67
CA ALA A 6 -8.19 -0.74 -13.41
C ALA A 6 -7.14 -0.94 -12.32
N GLU A 7 -6.01 -1.54 -12.67
CA GLU A 7 -4.93 -1.77 -11.71
C GLU A 7 -4.29 -0.46 -11.28
N ILE A 8 -4.07 0.45 -12.21
CA ILE A 8 -3.53 1.77 -11.90
C ILE A 8 -4.49 2.54 -10.99
N ALA A 9 -5.80 2.46 -11.26
CA ALA A 9 -6.80 3.11 -10.43
C ALA A 9 -6.79 2.54 -9.01
N LYS A 10 -6.64 1.22 -8.90
CA LYS A 10 -6.56 0.56 -7.61
C LYS A 10 -5.35 1.01 -6.81
N MET A 11 -4.20 1.10 -7.46
CA MET A 11 -3.00 1.65 -6.82
C MET A 11 -3.22 3.11 -6.45
N GLY A 12 -3.85 3.86 -7.35
CA GLY A 12 -4.12 5.28 -7.14
C GLY A 12 -4.97 5.53 -5.91
N LYS A 13 -5.93 4.67 -5.63
CA LYS A 13 -6.74 4.81 -4.42
C LYS A 13 -5.88 4.72 -3.16
N GLY A 14 -4.91 3.80 -3.16
CA GLY A 14 -4.00 3.66 -2.04
C GLY A 14 -2.96 4.76 -1.98
N LEU A 15 -2.52 5.24 -3.14
CA LEU A 15 -1.43 6.21 -3.25
C LEU A 15 -1.88 7.61 -3.64
N GLY A 16 -3.19 7.84 -3.77
CA GLY A 16 -3.74 9.13 -4.15
C GLY A 16 -3.56 10.22 -3.12
N ASN A 17 -2.94 9.91 -2.00
CA ASN A 17 -2.68 10.84 -0.92
C ASN A 17 -1.19 10.81 -0.61
N GLU A 18 -0.57 11.98 -0.58
CA GLU A 18 0.86 12.08 -0.32
C GLU A 18 1.25 11.43 1.00
N ASN A 19 0.42 11.59 2.02
CA ASN A 19 0.70 11.00 3.33
C ASN A 19 0.66 9.48 3.28
N ARG A 20 -0.25 8.90 2.49
CA ARG A 20 -0.30 7.45 2.34
C ARG A 20 0.95 6.92 1.65
N TYR A 21 1.42 7.64 0.66
CA TYR A 21 2.66 7.27 -0.01
C TYR A 21 3.84 7.29 0.96
N ARG A 22 3.93 8.32 1.79
CA ARG A 22 4.98 8.42 2.81
C ARG A 22 4.90 7.29 3.81
N ILE A 23 3.68 6.91 4.20
CA ILE A 23 3.47 5.78 5.11
C ILE A 23 3.97 4.49 4.45
N LEU A 24 3.65 4.27 3.19
CA LEU A 24 4.13 3.10 2.47
C LEU A 24 5.66 3.06 2.41
N GLU A 25 6.29 4.19 2.15
CA GLU A 25 7.75 4.25 2.12
C GLU A 25 8.35 3.82 3.46
N ILE A 26 7.75 4.25 4.55
CA ILE A 26 8.21 3.88 5.88
C ILE A 26 8.05 2.37 6.10
N LEU A 27 6.91 1.82 5.71
CA LEU A 27 6.64 0.40 5.87
C LEU A 27 7.48 -0.47 4.94
N MET A 28 7.94 0.08 3.84
CA MET A 28 8.83 -0.66 2.93
C MET A 28 10.18 -0.97 3.59
N LYS A 29 10.53 -0.24 4.64
CA LYS A 29 11.75 -0.49 5.39
C LYS A 29 11.57 -1.55 6.48
N GLY A 30 10.36 -2.00 6.71
CA GLY A 30 10.05 -3.03 7.68
C GLY A 30 8.75 -2.78 8.40
N PRO A 31 8.22 -3.80 9.09
CA PRO A 31 6.96 -3.65 9.84
C PRO A 31 7.08 -2.58 10.93
N ARG A 32 5.96 -1.87 11.15
CA ARG A 32 5.91 -0.79 12.15
C ARG A 32 4.54 -0.78 12.82
N THR A 33 4.52 -0.31 14.05
CA THR A 33 3.25 -0.03 14.73
C THR A 33 2.69 1.31 14.27
N VAL A 34 1.41 1.56 14.56
CA VAL A 34 0.78 2.84 14.24
C VAL A 34 1.55 3.99 14.90
N GLY A 35 1.95 3.80 16.15
CA GLY A 35 2.70 4.85 16.86
C GLY A 35 4.02 5.17 16.20
N GLU A 36 4.74 4.13 15.75
CA GLU A 36 6.01 4.34 15.06
C GLU A 36 5.82 5.06 13.75
N VAL A 37 4.79 4.69 12.99
CA VAL A 37 4.50 5.36 11.72
C VAL A 37 4.11 6.82 11.98
N ALA A 38 3.23 7.05 12.95
CA ALA A 38 2.78 8.40 13.28
C ALA A 38 3.94 9.32 13.66
N SER A 39 4.87 8.79 14.43
CA SER A 39 6.05 9.53 14.84
C SER A 39 6.91 9.93 13.63
N ARG A 40 7.05 9.03 12.67
CA ARG A 40 7.89 9.27 11.50
C ARG A 40 7.26 10.21 10.49
N VAL A 41 5.94 10.09 10.27
CA VAL A 41 5.26 10.99 9.33
C VAL A 41 4.80 12.28 9.98
N LYS A 42 4.89 12.36 11.31
CA LYS A 42 4.51 13.55 12.09
C LYS A 42 3.04 13.89 11.91
N LEU A 43 2.20 12.86 12.04
CA LEU A 43 0.75 13.00 11.98
C LEU A 43 0.15 12.39 13.24
N PRO A 44 -1.05 12.84 13.65
CA PRO A 44 -1.74 12.22 14.77
C PRO A 44 -2.04 10.76 14.48
N GLN A 45 -1.98 9.91 15.52
CA GLN A 45 -2.25 8.49 15.35
C GLN A 45 -3.62 8.19 14.73
N PRO A 46 -4.71 8.86 15.10
CA PRO A 46 -5.99 8.58 14.46
C PRO A 46 -5.97 8.82 12.95
N VAL A 47 -5.25 9.83 12.49
CA VAL A 47 -5.11 10.10 11.06
C VAL A 47 -4.33 8.99 10.38
N VAL A 48 -3.21 8.58 10.98
CA VAL A 48 -2.38 7.48 10.45
C VAL A 48 -3.19 6.19 10.40
N SER A 49 -3.97 5.93 11.45
CA SER A 49 -4.80 4.74 11.52
C SER A 49 -5.81 4.70 10.38
N GLN A 50 -6.40 5.84 10.04
CA GLN A 50 -7.33 5.93 8.91
C GLN A 50 -6.62 5.65 7.58
N HIS A 51 -5.42 6.21 7.41
CA HIS A 51 -4.65 5.95 6.20
C HIS A 51 -4.27 4.48 6.07
N LEU A 52 -3.86 3.86 7.18
CA LEU A 52 -3.51 2.44 7.17
C LEU A 52 -4.73 1.57 6.86
N THR A 53 -5.91 1.97 7.33
CA THR A 53 -7.14 1.25 7.02
C THR A 53 -7.42 1.30 5.51
N VAL A 54 -7.24 2.46 4.90
CA VAL A 54 -7.42 2.61 3.44
C VAL A 54 -6.41 1.75 2.69
N LEU A 55 -5.15 1.78 3.10
CA LEU A 55 -4.10 0.99 2.46
C LEU A 55 -4.37 -0.51 2.60
N LYS A 56 -4.84 -0.94 3.77
CA LYS A 56 -5.20 -2.33 3.99
C LYS A 56 -6.39 -2.73 3.12
N GLY A 57 -7.39 -1.88 3.02
CA GLY A 57 -8.54 -2.14 2.16
C GLY A 57 -8.17 -2.26 0.70
N ALA A 58 -7.12 -1.56 0.28
CA ALA A 58 -6.62 -1.64 -1.09
C ALA A 58 -5.68 -2.84 -1.31
N GLY A 59 -5.35 -3.59 -0.26
CA GLY A 59 -4.47 -4.75 -0.36
C GLY A 59 -2.99 -4.42 -0.34
N LEU A 60 -2.63 -3.17 -0.09
CA LEU A 60 -1.23 -2.74 -0.15
C LEU A 60 -0.46 -3.01 1.13
N VAL A 61 -1.15 -3.12 2.26
CA VAL A 61 -0.52 -3.44 3.53
C VAL A 61 -1.27 -4.56 4.24
N ASP A 62 -0.54 -5.27 5.09
CA ASP A 62 -1.09 -6.29 5.98
C ASP A 62 -0.98 -5.80 7.41
N ARG A 63 -1.74 -6.45 8.26
CA ARG A 63 -1.79 -6.14 9.66
C ARG A 63 -1.61 -7.43 10.45
N GLU A 64 -0.69 -7.42 11.40
CA GLU A 64 -0.42 -8.61 12.20
C GLU A 64 -0.29 -8.22 13.66
N ARG A 65 -0.98 -8.95 14.52
CA ARG A 65 -0.86 -8.76 15.95
C ARG A 65 0.25 -9.64 16.50
N LYS A 66 1.14 -9.04 17.28
CA LYS A 66 2.21 -9.76 17.97
C LYS A 66 2.17 -9.34 19.44
N GLY A 67 1.66 -10.23 20.29
CA GLY A 67 1.45 -9.89 21.70
C GLY A 67 0.39 -8.80 21.82
N GLN A 68 0.75 -7.70 22.44
CA GLN A 68 -0.16 -6.56 22.61
C GLN A 68 0.03 -5.51 21.52
N GLU A 69 0.98 -5.73 20.63
CA GLU A 69 1.29 -4.78 19.58
C GLU A 69 0.69 -5.23 18.25
N VAL A 70 0.27 -4.25 17.46
CA VAL A 70 -0.20 -4.50 16.09
C VAL A 70 0.78 -3.86 15.13
N TYR A 71 1.30 -4.67 14.22
CA TYR A 71 2.28 -4.22 13.23
C TYR A 71 1.64 -4.20 11.85
N TYR A 72 1.98 -3.17 11.10
CA TYR A 72 1.60 -3.06 9.71
C TYR A 72 2.82 -3.26 8.84
N SER A 73 2.65 -3.90 7.71
CA SER A 73 3.75 -4.16 6.78
C SER A 73 3.22 -4.09 5.35
N VAL A 74 4.11 -3.83 4.41
CA VAL A 74 3.74 -3.83 2.99
C VAL A 74 3.46 -5.26 2.56
N ASN A 75 2.37 -5.45 1.82
CA ASN A 75 2.07 -6.74 1.22
C ASN A 75 2.91 -6.89 -0.04
N VAL A 76 4.11 -7.40 0.14
CA VAL A 76 5.07 -7.53 -0.96
C VAL A 76 4.55 -8.45 -2.06
N GLY A 77 3.90 -9.54 -1.67
CA GLY A 77 3.34 -10.49 -2.64
C GLY A 77 2.31 -9.84 -3.55
N TYR A 78 1.39 -9.09 -2.97
CA TYR A 78 0.37 -8.41 -3.76
C TYR A 78 0.98 -7.34 -4.66
N MET A 79 1.91 -6.55 -4.11
CA MET A 79 2.55 -5.50 -4.90
C MET A 79 3.37 -6.08 -6.05
N ALA A 80 4.08 -7.17 -5.79
CA ALA A 80 4.84 -7.84 -6.84
C ALA A 80 3.93 -8.38 -7.95
N LYS A 81 2.80 -8.97 -7.55
CA LYS A 81 1.79 -9.44 -8.49
C LYS A 81 1.25 -8.31 -9.35
N LEU A 82 0.95 -7.19 -8.71
CA LEU A 82 0.41 -6.03 -9.39
C LEU A 82 1.41 -5.47 -10.39
N LEU A 83 2.67 -5.35 -9.99
CA LEU A 83 3.72 -4.85 -10.88
C LEU A 83 3.94 -5.81 -12.05
N LYS A 84 3.92 -7.11 -11.79
CA LYS A 84 4.06 -8.10 -12.85
C LYS A 84 2.92 -7.98 -13.85
N LYS A 85 1.70 -7.83 -13.35
CA LYS A 85 0.55 -7.69 -14.22
C LYS A 85 0.66 -6.45 -15.09
N LEU A 86 1.10 -5.34 -14.52
CA LEU A 86 1.30 -4.10 -15.27
C LEU A 86 2.37 -4.29 -16.34
N ALA A 87 3.47 -4.95 -16.01
CA ALA A 87 4.52 -5.22 -16.96
C ALA A 87 4.05 -6.12 -18.10
N ASP A 88 3.28 -7.16 -17.76
CA ASP A 88 2.72 -8.06 -18.76
C ASP A 88 1.76 -7.33 -19.70
N ASP A 89 0.93 -6.45 -19.15
CA ASP A 89 -0.02 -5.69 -19.97
C ASP A 89 0.70 -4.73 -20.92
N VAL A 90 1.79 -4.11 -20.44
CA VAL A 90 2.58 -3.20 -21.27
C VAL A 90 3.28 -3.95 -22.40
N ASN A 91 3.78 -5.15 -22.11
CA ASN A 91 4.54 -5.95 -23.09
C ASN A 91 3.64 -6.76 -24.02
N LYS A 92 2.36 -6.85 -23.71
CA LYS A 92 1.44 -7.64 -24.52
C LYS A 92 1.21 -6.98 -25.86
N PRO A 93 1.26 -7.75 -26.96
CA PRO A 93 0.94 -7.19 -28.27
C PRO A 93 -0.50 -6.69 -28.27
N LYS A 94 -0.71 -5.56 -28.87
CA LYS A 94 -2.06 -5.02 -28.99
C LYS A 94 -2.85 -5.81 -30.00
N LYS A 95 -4.06 -6.18 -29.61
CA LYS A 95 -4.99 -6.88 -30.50
C LYS A 95 -6.11 -5.94 -30.85
N HIS A 96 -6.43 -5.91 -32.10
CA HIS A 96 -7.46 -5.03 -32.59
C HIS A 96 -8.44 -5.77 -33.47
#